data_4b435b01df377fe0ae9e0cdea0ec163f
#
_entry.id   4b435b01df377fe0ae9e0cdea0ec163f
#
_cell.length_a   1.000
_cell.length_b   1.000
_cell.length_c   1.000
_cell.angle_alpha   90.00
_cell.angle_beta   90.00
_cell.angle_gamma   90.00
#
_symmetry.space_group_name_H-M   'P 1'
#
loop_
_entity.id
_entity.type
_entity.pdbx_description
1 polymer ?
#
loop_
_entity_poly.entity_id
_entity_poly.type
_entity_poly.pdbx_seq_one_letter_code
_entity_poly.pdbx_strand_id
1 'polypeptide(L)'
;MNRFCKYLLFVFFFAFLSCDHSQETQVKTDPNALKQSMEKANRYMVNDEEADIEDYVNRHGLKMVSTGTGLRYVILKQGSDQLIQEGQTVSLEYELRSITGDMIYSSKNEGNKVFQVGGGTVESGLDEAMAYLHKNDIATLIIPSHLAYGLHGDDNKIPAYSTLIYTIKIIDIQ
;
A
#
# COMPACT_ATOMS: atom_id res chain seq x y z
N MET A 1 -41.64 26.53 -64.28
CA MET A 1 -41.22 25.69 -63.10
C MET A 1 -39.81 26.07 -62.81
N ASN A 2 -39.63 26.75 -61.73
CA ASN A 2 -38.77 27.89 -61.46
C ASN A 2 -37.31 27.64 -61.32
N ARG A 3 -36.51 28.46 -62.01
CA ARG A 3 -35.04 28.53 -61.89
C ARG A 3 -34.61 28.72 -60.43
N PHE A 4 -35.42 29.27 -59.55
CA PHE A 4 -35.23 29.47 -58.14
C PHE A 4 -35.14 28.16 -57.34
N CYS A 5 -35.85 27.11 -57.71
CA CYS A 5 -35.85 25.83 -57.01
C CYS A 5 -34.53 25.05 -57.24
N LYS A 6 -33.83 25.27 -58.37
CA LYS A 6 -32.50 24.64 -58.62
C LYS A 6 -31.39 25.23 -57.79
N TYR A 7 -31.44 26.52 -57.48
CA TYR A 7 -30.41 27.18 -56.64
C TYR A 7 -30.59 26.83 -55.16
N LEU A 8 -31.85 26.66 -54.72
CA LEU A 8 -32.11 26.24 -53.33
C LEU A 8 -31.61 24.82 -53.04
N LEU A 9 -31.72 23.92 -54.02
CA LEU A 9 -31.23 22.55 -53.91
C LEU A 9 -29.70 22.47 -53.95
N PHE A 10 -29.02 23.39 -54.65
CA PHE A 10 -27.58 23.44 -54.73
C PHE A 10 -26.91 24.01 -53.48
N VAL A 11 -27.56 24.93 -52.78
CA VAL A 11 -27.09 25.51 -51.50
C VAL A 11 -27.25 24.52 -50.37
N PHE A 12 -28.28 23.65 -50.41
CA PHE A 12 -28.48 22.62 -49.38
C PHE A 12 -27.48 21.45 -49.48
N PHE A 13 -26.89 21.22 -50.66
CA PHE A 13 -25.93 20.15 -50.87
C PHE A 13 -24.52 20.53 -50.38
N PHE A 14 -24.22 21.84 -50.24
CA PHE A 14 -22.90 22.31 -49.75
C PHE A 14 -22.78 22.41 -48.23
N ALA A 15 -23.91 22.29 -47.49
CA ALA A 15 -23.93 22.39 -46.03
C ALA A 15 -23.53 21.11 -45.31
N PHE A 16 -23.33 19.98 -46.01
CA PHE A 16 -22.98 18.66 -45.39
C PHE A 16 -21.49 18.27 -45.52
N LEU A 17 -20.62 19.18 -46.01
CA LEU A 17 -19.20 18.90 -46.18
C LEU A 17 -18.31 19.49 -45.07
N SER A 18 -18.94 19.93 -43.94
CA SER A 18 -18.19 20.29 -42.74
C SER A 18 -18.17 19.09 -41.76
N CYS A 19 -17.57 17.99 -42.15
CA CYS A 19 -17.01 17.04 -41.18
C CYS A 19 -15.70 17.63 -40.68
N ASP A 20 -15.79 18.30 -39.55
CA ASP A 20 -14.62 18.61 -38.72
C ASP A 20 -14.06 17.27 -38.24
N HIS A 21 -13.02 16.81 -38.93
CA HIS A 21 -12.24 15.67 -38.58
C HIS A 21 -11.33 16.13 -37.43
N SER A 22 -11.88 16.11 -36.21
CA SER A 22 -11.07 16.17 -35.00
C SER A 22 -10.07 15.02 -35.07
N GLN A 23 -8.88 15.30 -35.57
CA GLN A 23 -7.74 14.41 -35.38
C GLN A 23 -7.56 14.26 -33.86
N GLU A 24 -8.08 13.18 -33.29
CA GLU A 24 -7.54 12.64 -32.06
C GLU A 24 -6.05 12.43 -32.31
N THR A 25 -5.26 13.38 -31.86
CA THR A 25 -3.80 13.23 -31.76
C THR A 25 -3.60 12.08 -30.77
N GLN A 26 -3.52 10.87 -31.27
CA GLN A 26 -2.99 9.75 -30.49
C GLN A 26 -1.56 10.13 -30.13
N VAL A 27 -1.41 10.62 -28.90
CA VAL A 27 -0.12 10.80 -28.28
C VAL A 27 0.50 9.39 -28.22
N LYS A 28 1.32 9.07 -29.24
CA LYS A 28 2.18 7.88 -29.17
C LYS A 28 3.14 8.11 -28.01
N THR A 29 2.69 7.75 -26.82
CA THR A 29 3.56 7.74 -25.63
C THR A 29 4.62 6.67 -25.89
N ASP A 30 5.87 7.06 -25.99
CA ASP A 30 6.99 6.12 -26.06
C ASP A 30 6.92 5.21 -24.83
N PRO A 31 6.78 3.88 -24.98
CA PRO A 31 6.68 2.96 -23.86
C PRO A 31 7.86 3.07 -22.90
N ASN A 32 9.05 3.43 -23.41
CA ASN A 32 10.24 3.63 -22.60
C ASN A 32 10.17 4.92 -21.77
N ALA A 33 9.65 6.01 -22.35
CA ALA A 33 9.45 7.26 -21.63
C ALA A 33 8.38 7.12 -20.54
N LEU A 34 7.30 6.39 -20.82
CA LEU A 34 6.27 6.07 -19.81
C LEU A 34 6.87 5.23 -18.67
N LYS A 35 7.59 4.16 -18.99
CA LYS A 35 8.26 3.31 -18.00
C LYS A 35 9.21 4.13 -17.11
N GLN A 36 10.07 4.97 -17.70
CA GLN A 36 10.99 5.83 -16.95
C GLN A 36 10.26 6.81 -16.02
N SER A 37 9.14 7.40 -16.48
CA SER A 37 8.35 8.31 -15.66
C SER A 37 7.69 7.59 -14.48
N MET A 38 7.20 6.37 -14.69
CA MET A 38 6.62 5.54 -13.62
C MET A 38 7.68 5.09 -12.61
N GLU A 39 8.87 4.66 -13.07
CA GLU A 39 10.00 4.31 -12.20
C GLU A 39 10.45 5.51 -11.36
N LYS A 40 10.50 6.70 -11.96
CA LYS A 40 10.85 7.93 -11.25
C LYS A 40 9.79 8.29 -10.20
N ALA A 41 8.50 8.23 -10.55
CA ALA A 41 7.40 8.49 -9.62
C ALA A 41 7.43 7.49 -8.45
N ASN A 42 7.60 6.20 -8.73
CA ASN A 42 7.69 5.18 -7.70
C ASN A 42 8.88 5.42 -6.74
N ARG A 43 10.03 5.82 -7.29
CA ARG A 43 11.22 6.15 -6.47
C ARG A 43 10.98 7.35 -5.55
N TYR A 44 10.25 8.37 -6.01
CA TYR A 44 9.88 9.50 -5.16
C TYR A 44 8.97 9.06 -4.02
N MET A 45 7.93 8.27 -4.32
CA MET A 45 7.00 7.76 -3.29
C MET A 45 7.72 6.93 -2.23
N VAL A 46 8.63 6.04 -2.65
CA VAL A 46 9.42 5.22 -1.70
C VAL A 46 10.34 6.08 -0.85
N ASN A 47 10.97 7.11 -1.41
CA ASN A 47 11.85 8.01 -0.66
C ASN A 47 11.06 8.89 0.34
N ASP A 48 9.87 9.38 -0.04
CA ASP A 48 9.00 10.14 0.84
C ASP A 48 8.49 9.27 2.00
N GLU A 49 8.06 8.04 1.71
CA GLU A 49 7.64 7.08 2.74
C GLU A 49 8.78 6.77 3.73
N GLU A 50 9.99 6.56 3.21
CA GLU A 50 11.18 6.32 4.05
C GLU A 50 11.49 7.51 4.97
N ALA A 51 11.39 8.74 4.44
CA ALA A 51 11.58 9.96 5.23
C ALA A 51 10.51 10.10 6.34
N ASP A 52 9.24 9.81 6.03
CA ASP A 52 8.15 9.83 7.00
C ASP A 52 8.37 8.78 8.12
N ILE A 53 8.86 7.60 7.75
CA ILE A 53 9.18 6.53 8.73
C ILE A 53 10.35 6.97 9.63
N GLU A 54 11.43 7.52 9.07
CA GLU A 54 12.56 8.03 9.84
C GLU A 54 12.12 9.15 10.82
N ASP A 55 11.30 10.08 10.35
CA ASP A 55 10.74 11.14 11.19
C ASP A 55 9.86 10.58 12.31
N TYR A 56 9.06 9.55 12.03
CA TYR A 56 8.27 8.87 13.05
C TYR A 56 9.16 8.22 14.11
N VAL A 57 10.17 7.46 13.69
CA VAL A 57 11.13 6.78 14.59
C VAL A 57 11.83 7.80 15.49
N ASN A 58 12.32 8.91 14.89
CA ASN A 58 13.03 9.96 15.61
C ASN A 58 12.14 10.69 16.63
N ARG A 59 10.92 11.06 16.23
CA ARG A 59 9.95 11.75 17.11
C ARG A 59 9.55 10.91 18.32
N HIS A 60 9.48 9.58 18.15
CA HIS A 60 9.11 8.66 19.22
C HIS A 60 10.32 8.09 19.99
N GLY A 61 11.55 8.45 19.58
CA GLY A 61 12.77 7.97 20.22
C GLY A 61 12.95 6.46 20.17
N LEU A 62 12.41 5.80 19.11
CA LEU A 62 12.45 4.36 18.98
C LEU A 62 13.81 3.90 18.49
N LYS A 63 14.37 2.85 19.12
CA LYS A 63 15.59 2.19 18.66
C LYS A 63 15.20 0.92 17.91
N MET A 64 14.88 1.07 16.63
CA MET A 64 14.40 -0.03 15.81
C MET A 64 15.52 -0.73 15.04
N VAL A 65 15.33 -2.02 14.82
CA VAL A 65 16.12 -2.81 13.87
C VAL A 65 15.43 -2.71 12.51
N SER A 66 16.20 -2.38 11.46
CA SER A 66 15.70 -2.37 10.07
C SER A 66 16.16 -3.65 9.37
N THR A 67 15.25 -4.30 8.66
CA THR A 67 15.56 -5.45 7.79
C THR A 67 15.92 -5.01 6.38
N GLY A 68 16.41 -5.94 5.56
CA GLY A 68 16.75 -5.65 4.16
C GLY A 68 15.55 -5.34 3.26
N THR A 69 14.34 -5.66 3.71
CA THR A 69 13.07 -5.38 2.99
C THR A 69 12.49 -4.01 3.34
N GLY A 70 12.99 -3.36 4.39
CA GLY A 70 12.48 -2.09 4.91
C GLY A 70 11.54 -2.24 6.11
N LEU A 71 11.18 -3.46 6.53
CA LEU A 71 10.49 -3.67 7.80
C LEU A 71 11.35 -3.14 8.95
N ARG A 72 10.74 -2.42 9.90
CA ARG A 72 11.39 -2.03 11.14
C ARG A 72 10.65 -2.62 12.33
N TYR A 73 11.41 -3.10 13.32
CA TYR A 73 10.83 -3.63 14.55
C TYR A 73 11.65 -3.28 15.78
N VAL A 74 10.98 -3.24 16.91
CA VAL A 74 11.59 -3.17 18.23
C VAL A 74 10.81 -4.04 19.21
N ILE A 75 11.51 -4.88 19.97
CA ILE A 75 10.92 -5.67 21.04
C ILE A 75 10.87 -4.79 22.29
N LEU A 76 9.67 -4.40 22.69
CA LEU A 76 9.42 -3.57 23.88
C LEU A 76 9.52 -4.38 25.17
N LYS A 77 9.11 -5.64 25.10
CA LYS A 77 9.18 -6.59 26.20
C LYS A 77 9.46 -7.98 25.65
N GLN A 78 10.57 -8.57 26.07
CA GLN A 78 10.93 -9.93 25.71
C GLN A 78 10.05 -10.94 26.46
N GLY A 79 9.59 -11.95 25.75
CA GLY A 79 8.79 -13.04 26.26
C GLY A 79 9.61 -14.26 26.67
N SER A 80 9.36 -15.40 26.03
CA SER A 80 10.06 -16.67 26.27
C SER A 80 11.17 -16.89 25.25
N ASP A 81 11.94 -17.96 25.40
CA ASP A 81 13.00 -18.37 24.45
C ASP A 81 12.43 -19.11 23.21
N GLN A 82 11.10 -19.32 23.14
CA GLN A 82 10.47 -20.02 22.02
C GLN A 82 10.34 -19.09 20.83
N LEU A 83 11.26 -19.19 19.88
CA LEU A 83 11.23 -18.49 18.60
C LEU A 83 10.10 -19.03 17.71
N ILE A 84 9.41 -18.16 17.04
CA ILE A 84 8.39 -18.50 16.04
C ILE A 84 9.08 -19.06 14.78
N GLN A 85 8.52 -20.13 14.23
CA GLN A 85 9.05 -20.79 13.03
C GLN A 85 8.02 -20.80 11.91
N GLU A 86 8.52 -20.85 10.67
CA GLU A 86 7.69 -21.03 9.48
C GLU A 86 6.80 -22.28 9.60
N GLY A 87 5.57 -22.19 9.16
CA GLY A 87 4.56 -23.24 9.23
C GLY A 87 3.80 -23.31 10.55
N GLN A 88 4.23 -22.65 11.61
CA GLN A 88 3.51 -22.60 12.88
C GLN A 88 2.31 -21.64 12.78
N THR A 89 1.27 -21.93 13.56
CA THR A 89 0.12 -21.02 13.71
C THR A 89 0.35 -20.09 14.89
N VAL A 90 0.30 -18.79 14.64
CA VAL A 90 0.49 -17.76 15.65
C VAL A 90 -0.86 -17.09 15.95
N SER A 91 -1.13 -16.85 17.24
CA SER A 91 -2.20 -15.98 17.72
C SER A 91 -1.61 -14.73 18.37
N LEU A 92 -2.05 -13.55 17.96
CA LEU A 92 -1.56 -12.30 18.52
C LEU A 92 -2.70 -11.29 18.80
N GLU A 93 -2.52 -10.53 19.88
CA GLU A 93 -3.23 -9.28 20.12
C GLU A 93 -2.52 -8.15 19.37
N TYR A 94 -3.28 -7.15 18.90
CA TYR A 94 -2.68 -6.04 18.14
C TYR A 94 -3.47 -4.74 18.28
N GLU A 95 -2.73 -3.65 18.10
CA GLU A 95 -3.22 -2.33 17.73
C GLU A 95 -2.54 -1.94 16.42
N LEU A 96 -3.33 -1.54 15.42
CA LEU A 96 -2.88 -1.07 14.12
C LEU A 96 -3.20 0.40 13.97
N ARG A 97 -2.19 1.20 13.70
CA ARG A 97 -2.27 2.65 13.49
C ARG A 97 -1.68 3.05 12.16
N SER A 98 -2.14 4.20 11.66
CA SER A 98 -1.46 4.92 10.58
C SER A 98 -0.16 5.56 11.10
N ILE A 99 0.70 6.03 10.20
CA ILE A 99 1.91 6.78 10.54
C ILE A 99 1.58 8.14 11.22
N THR A 100 0.36 8.65 11.02
CA THR A 100 -0.14 9.86 11.71
C THR A 100 -0.60 9.58 13.14
N GLY A 101 -0.70 8.30 13.54
CA GLY A 101 -1.08 7.85 14.88
C GLY A 101 -2.56 7.48 15.03
N ASP A 102 -3.37 7.62 13.97
CA ASP A 102 -4.79 7.29 14.00
C ASP A 102 -4.99 5.78 14.14
N MET A 103 -5.87 5.36 15.06
CA MET A 103 -6.22 3.94 15.25
C MET A 103 -7.05 3.45 14.08
N ILE A 104 -6.60 2.42 13.40
CA ILE A 104 -7.28 1.80 12.27
C ILE A 104 -8.05 0.55 12.73
N TYR A 105 -7.32 -0.42 13.28
CA TYR A 105 -7.88 -1.69 13.77
C TYR A 105 -7.26 -2.08 15.11
N SER A 106 -7.95 -2.93 15.87
CA SER A 106 -7.40 -3.52 17.09
C SER A 106 -8.06 -4.84 17.42
N SER A 107 -7.34 -5.73 18.09
CA SER A 107 -7.87 -7.01 18.58
C SER A 107 -9.01 -6.84 19.58
N LYS A 108 -9.14 -5.68 20.23
CA LYS A 108 -10.29 -5.39 21.11
C LYS A 108 -11.60 -5.34 20.36
N ASN A 109 -11.59 -4.92 19.10
CA ASN A 109 -12.77 -4.76 18.27
C ASN A 109 -12.98 -5.92 17.30
N GLU A 110 -11.85 -6.46 16.74
CA GLU A 110 -11.88 -7.44 15.67
C GLU A 110 -11.54 -8.86 16.14
N GLY A 111 -11.12 -9.03 17.41
CA GLY A 111 -10.56 -10.27 17.92
C GLY A 111 -9.07 -10.43 17.59
N ASN A 112 -8.45 -11.46 18.16
CA ASN A 112 -7.04 -11.75 17.90
C ASN A 112 -6.82 -12.14 16.45
N LYS A 113 -5.66 -11.73 15.89
CA LYS A 113 -5.24 -12.18 14.57
C LYS A 113 -4.61 -13.57 14.71
N VAL A 114 -5.11 -14.55 13.96
CA VAL A 114 -4.60 -15.93 13.95
C VAL A 114 -4.25 -16.30 12.53
N PHE A 115 -3.01 -16.72 12.29
CA PHE A 115 -2.52 -17.09 10.96
C PHE A 115 -1.36 -18.06 11.03
N GLN A 116 -1.14 -18.78 9.92
CA GLN A 116 0.05 -19.63 9.75
C GLN A 116 1.17 -18.80 9.15
N VAL A 117 2.35 -18.84 9.78
CA VAL A 117 3.57 -18.15 9.33
C VAL A 117 4.03 -18.73 7.99
N GLY A 118 4.30 -17.89 7.02
CA GLY A 118 4.59 -18.28 5.64
C GLY A 118 3.35 -18.65 4.83
N GLY A 119 2.14 -18.55 5.40
CA GLY A 119 0.89 -18.92 4.74
C GLY A 119 0.32 -17.87 3.78
N GLY A 120 0.87 -16.68 3.75
CA GLY A 120 0.46 -15.59 2.84
C GLY A 120 -0.96 -15.04 3.08
N THR A 121 -1.51 -15.22 4.29
CA THR A 121 -2.86 -14.79 4.64
C THR A 121 -2.91 -13.44 5.36
N VAL A 122 -1.74 -12.89 5.68
CA VAL A 122 -1.55 -11.58 6.31
C VAL A 122 -0.59 -10.74 5.49
N GLU A 123 -0.39 -9.49 5.87
CA GLU A 123 0.56 -8.58 5.27
C GLU A 123 1.97 -9.19 5.32
N SER A 124 2.73 -9.13 4.22
CA SER A 124 4.05 -9.77 4.13
C SER A 124 5.02 -9.26 5.19
N GLY A 125 4.94 -7.99 5.57
CA GLY A 125 5.74 -7.42 6.64
C GLY A 125 5.38 -7.94 8.03
N LEU A 126 4.10 -8.25 8.28
CA LEU A 126 3.69 -8.90 9.53
C LEU A 126 4.16 -10.35 9.59
N ASP A 127 4.05 -11.07 8.47
CA ASP A 127 4.54 -12.44 8.35
C ASP A 127 6.07 -12.52 8.53
N GLU A 128 6.83 -11.64 7.86
CA GLU A 128 8.28 -11.50 8.01
C GLU A 128 8.68 -11.23 9.47
N ALA A 129 7.94 -10.36 10.17
CA ALA A 129 8.26 -10.02 11.56
C ALA A 129 8.25 -11.22 12.49
N MET A 130 7.47 -12.26 12.18
CA MET A 130 7.40 -13.46 13.02
C MET A 130 8.75 -14.18 13.15
N ALA A 131 9.62 -14.09 12.14
CA ALA A 131 10.97 -14.69 12.19
C ALA A 131 11.89 -14.08 13.27
N TYR A 132 11.55 -12.92 13.80
CA TYR A 132 12.34 -12.18 14.79
C TYR A 132 11.71 -12.18 16.19
N LEU A 133 10.55 -12.82 16.36
CA LEU A 133 9.75 -12.72 17.57
C LEU A 133 9.60 -14.09 18.26
N HIS A 134 9.35 -14.01 19.56
CA HIS A 134 9.16 -15.16 20.43
C HIS A 134 7.77 -15.15 21.07
N LYS A 135 7.36 -16.26 21.62
CA LYS A 135 6.13 -16.35 22.40
C LYS A 135 6.15 -15.35 23.57
N ASN A 136 5.06 -14.64 23.77
CA ASN A 136 4.85 -13.57 24.76
C ASN A 136 5.67 -12.28 24.52
N ASP A 137 6.36 -12.13 23.41
CA ASP A 137 6.96 -10.84 23.05
C ASP A 137 5.88 -9.77 22.88
N ILE A 138 6.23 -8.54 23.30
CA ILE A 138 5.50 -7.33 22.93
C ILE A 138 6.45 -6.51 22.05
N ALA A 139 5.99 -6.20 20.83
CA ALA A 139 6.82 -5.52 19.84
C ALA A 139 6.04 -4.40 19.13
N THR A 140 6.77 -3.41 18.67
CA THR A 140 6.26 -2.44 17.68
C THR A 140 6.93 -2.72 16.34
N LEU A 141 6.11 -2.78 15.30
CA LEU A 141 6.54 -2.95 13.92
C LEU A 141 6.16 -1.70 13.14
N ILE A 142 7.03 -1.27 12.22
CA ILE A 142 6.70 -0.30 11.18
C ILE A 142 6.82 -1.04 9.86
N ILE A 143 5.69 -1.18 9.18
CA ILE A 143 5.56 -1.93 7.95
C ILE A 143 5.34 -0.93 6.81
N PRO A 144 6.33 -0.73 5.92
CA PRO A 144 6.16 0.11 4.74
C PRO A 144 5.02 -0.39 3.84
N SER A 145 4.45 0.49 3.06
CA SER A 145 3.26 0.21 2.25
C SER A 145 3.42 -1.01 1.33
N HIS A 146 4.60 -1.21 0.75
CA HIS A 146 4.87 -2.35 -0.15
C HIS A 146 4.92 -3.71 0.56
N LEU A 147 5.12 -3.73 1.88
CA LEU A 147 5.03 -4.92 2.74
C LEU A 147 3.68 -5.05 3.45
N ALA A 148 2.78 -4.08 3.22
CA ALA A 148 1.44 -3.99 3.78
C ALA A 148 0.39 -4.20 2.67
N TYR A 149 -0.51 -3.22 2.45
CA TYR A 149 -1.60 -3.30 1.46
C TYR A 149 -1.26 -2.63 0.12
N GLY A 150 -0.06 -2.07 -0.02
CA GLY A 150 0.49 -1.57 -1.28
C GLY A 150 -0.34 -0.47 -1.93
N LEU A 151 -0.53 -0.61 -3.26
CA LEU A 151 -1.18 0.39 -4.12
C LEU A 151 -2.69 0.51 -3.94
N HIS A 152 -3.35 -0.46 -3.31
CA HIS A 152 -4.81 -0.56 -3.27
C HIS A 152 -5.38 -0.20 -1.89
N GLY A 153 -4.58 -0.36 -0.80
CA GLY A 153 -5.13 -0.34 0.54
C GLY A 153 -5.92 -1.63 0.85
N ASP A 154 -6.80 -1.58 1.85
CA ASP A 154 -7.64 -2.72 2.27
C ASP A 154 -9.12 -2.58 1.83
N ASP A 155 -9.41 -1.65 0.91
CA ASP A 155 -10.75 -1.28 0.45
C ASP A 155 -11.70 -0.82 1.56
N ASN A 156 -11.18 -0.49 2.76
CA ASN A 156 -11.97 -0.06 3.90
C ASN A 156 -11.34 1.14 4.63
N LYS A 157 -10.45 0.90 5.59
CA LYS A 157 -9.86 1.95 6.45
C LYS A 157 -8.42 2.27 6.12
N ILE A 158 -7.71 1.40 5.40
CA ILE A 158 -6.30 1.58 5.03
C ILE A 158 -6.23 2.12 3.61
N PRO A 159 -5.84 3.38 3.42
CA PRO A 159 -5.63 3.95 2.08
C PRO A 159 -4.48 3.26 1.34
N ALA A 160 -4.42 3.49 0.03
CA ALA A 160 -3.25 3.14 -0.79
C ALA A 160 -1.97 3.80 -0.24
N TYR A 161 -0.83 3.14 -0.41
CA TYR A 161 0.49 3.63 0.01
C TYR A 161 0.61 3.96 1.51
N SER A 162 -0.12 3.24 2.36
CA SER A 162 -0.12 3.48 3.81
C SER A 162 0.96 2.68 4.52
N THR A 163 1.88 3.36 5.18
CA THR A 163 2.75 2.77 6.19
C THR A 163 1.93 2.42 7.44
N LEU A 164 2.12 1.22 7.96
CA LEU A 164 1.39 0.70 9.10
C LEU A 164 2.27 0.59 10.34
N ILE A 165 1.72 1.04 11.47
CA ILE A 165 2.35 0.90 12.79
C ILE A 165 1.58 -0.15 13.57
N TYR A 166 2.17 -1.32 13.75
CA TYR A 166 1.63 -2.37 14.61
C TYR A 166 2.27 -2.32 15.99
N THR A 167 1.44 -2.36 17.03
CA THR A 167 1.88 -2.80 18.36
C THR A 167 1.24 -4.15 18.61
N ILE A 168 2.05 -5.19 18.77
CA ILE A 168 1.60 -6.57 18.86
C ILE A 168 2.06 -7.24 20.14
N LYS A 169 1.30 -8.24 20.58
CA LYS A 169 1.69 -9.18 21.63
C LYS A 169 1.41 -10.59 21.16
N ILE A 170 2.43 -11.42 21.12
CA ILE A 170 2.32 -12.84 20.78
C ILE A 170 1.66 -13.59 21.95
N ILE A 171 0.50 -14.19 21.69
CA ILE A 171 -0.29 -14.88 22.73
C ILE A 171 0.00 -16.37 22.72
N ASP A 172 0.00 -16.99 21.54
CA ASP A 172 0.22 -18.43 21.40
C ASP A 172 0.91 -18.81 20.11
N ILE A 173 1.59 -19.96 20.13
CA ILE A 173 2.30 -20.56 19.00
C ILE A 173 1.97 -22.05 19.02
N GLN A 174 1.43 -22.57 17.89
CA GLN A 174 1.03 -23.98 17.72
C GLN A 174 1.71 -24.59 16.49
#